data_7abf53444ef0b2021ce526370d37f79b
#
_entry.id   7abf53444ef0b2021ce526370d37f79b
#
_cell.length_a   1.000
_cell.length_b   1.000
_cell.length_c   1.000
_cell.angle_alpha   90.00
_cell.angle_beta   90.00
_cell.angle_gamma   90.00
#
_symmetry.space_group_name_H-M   'P 1'
#
loop_
_entity.id
_entity.type
_entity.pdbx_description
1 polymer ?
#
loop_
_entity_poly.entity_id
_entity_poly.type
_entity_poly.pdbx_seq_one_letter_code
_entity_poly.pdbx_strand_id
1 'polypeptide(L)'
;MRTIPCNPNAQPEVEEVLDYLAQIEGKGILTGQHTQTMEQPEIWRIREITGKLPAICGFELLSYSPNIRRETADEECLKEVDENCGTLEKAWEWVERGGLLTFTWHWFSPIGGRDKSFYAEKTDYDASRAVIDGTPENEALRHDLDHMADILQPFCDRHIPILWRPFHESEGEWFWWGAKGPEVAAELFRFMFRYYTQHHHLDNLIWVWNSPLPEGYVGDEYCDIISRDLYTEP
;
A
#
# COMPACT_ATOMS: atom_id res chain seq x y z
N MET A 1 -19.90 -4.01 8.78
CA MET A 1 -18.81 -3.40 8.00
C MET A 1 -19.26 -2.03 7.51
N ARG A 2 -18.35 -1.06 7.35
CA ARG A 2 -18.64 0.28 6.82
C ARG A 2 -18.98 0.20 5.32
N THR A 3 -19.98 0.95 4.88
CA THR A 3 -20.37 1.05 3.46
C THR A 3 -20.17 2.45 2.89
N ILE A 4 -20.03 3.46 3.77
CA ILE A 4 -19.75 4.83 3.37
C ILE A 4 -18.24 5.04 3.41
N PRO A 5 -17.58 5.38 2.30
CA PRO A 5 -16.15 5.64 2.26
C PRO A 5 -15.70 6.72 3.26
N CYS A 6 -14.45 6.59 3.76
CA CYS A 6 -13.86 7.64 4.60
C CYS A 6 -13.50 8.90 3.79
N ASN A 7 -13.17 8.75 2.50
CA ASN A 7 -13.05 9.87 1.58
C ASN A 7 -14.46 10.33 1.13
N PRO A 8 -14.90 11.54 1.48
CA PRO A 8 -16.23 12.03 1.10
C PRO A 8 -16.40 12.27 -0.41
N ASN A 9 -15.30 12.30 -1.17
CA ASN A 9 -15.29 12.47 -2.62
C ASN A 9 -15.02 11.15 -3.36
N ALA A 10 -15.08 10.01 -2.66
CA ALA A 10 -14.79 8.72 -3.26
C ALA A 10 -15.64 8.46 -4.51
N GLN A 11 -15.03 7.84 -5.50
CA GLN A 11 -15.71 7.43 -6.73
C GLN A 11 -16.79 6.35 -6.42
N PRO A 12 -17.86 6.28 -7.22
CA PRO A 12 -18.93 5.31 -7.01
C PRO A 12 -18.46 3.86 -6.93
N GLU A 13 -17.43 3.49 -7.68
CA GLU A 13 -16.86 2.14 -7.70
C GLU A 13 -16.24 1.75 -6.35
N VAL A 14 -15.76 2.73 -5.56
CA VAL A 14 -15.30 2.51 -4.17
C VAL A 14 -16.49 2.12 -3.28
N GLU A 15 -17.59 2.84 -3.37
CA GLU A 15 -18.84 2.52 -2.63
C GLU A 15 -19.34 1.12 -3.01
N GLU A 16 -19.36 0.79 -4.31
CA GLU A 16 -19.80 -0.53 -4.80
C GLU A 16 -18.98 -1.67 -4.21
N VAL A 17 -17.63 -1.51 -4.09
CA VAL A 17 -16.77 -2.52 -3.47
C VAL A 17 -17.06 -2.64 -1.97
N LEU A 18 -17.18 -1.53 -1.25
CA LEU A 18 -17.49 -1.54 0.19
C LEU A 18 -18.88 -2.15 0.47
N ASP A 19 -19.87 -1.82 -0.32
CA ASP A 19 -21.22 -2.41 -0.25
C ASP A 19 -21.18 -3.93 -0.50
N TYR A 20 -20.43 -4.37 -1.51
CA TYR A 20 -20.25 -5.80 -1.79
C TYR A 20 -19.59 -6.52 -0.62
N LEU A 21 -18.50 -5.95 -0.05
CA LEU A 21 -17.84 -6.51 1.11
C LEU A 21 -18.78 -6.61 2.32
N ALA A 22 -19.62 -5.60 2.55
CA ALA A 22 -20.63 -5.61 3.61
C ALA A 22 -21.71 -6.68 3.37
N GLN A 23 -22.13 -6.89 2.13
CA GLN A 23 -23.15 -7.91 1.78
C GLN A 23 -22.67 -9.33 2.03
N ILE A 24 -21.37 -9.61 1.86
CA ILE A 24 -20.78 -10.94 2.08
C ILE A 24 -20.32 -11.17 3.53
N GLU A 25 -20.30 -10.12 4.37
CA GLU A 25 -19.91 -10.22 5.78
C GLU A 25 -20.70 -11.31 6.49
N GLY A 26 -20.00 -12.24 7.15
CA GLY A 26 -20.57 -13.39 7.83
C GLY A 26 -21.12 -14.50 6.91
N LYS A 27 -21.05 -14.33 5.59
CA LYS A 27 -21.54 -15.32 4.60
C LYS A 27 -20.43 -15.91 3.75
N GLY A 28 -19.36 -15.18 3.56
CA GLY A 28 -18.24 -15.60 2.72
C GLY A 28 -16.98 -14.80 2.97
N ILE A 29 -15.89 -15.23 2.35
CA ILE A 29 -14.58 -14.56 2.41
C ILE A 29 -14.10 -14.41 0.97
N LEU A 30 -13.64 -13.23 0.60
CA LEU A 30 -12.87 -13.05 -0.62
C LEU A 30 -11.45 -13.57 -0.39
N THR A 31 -11.03 -14.48 -1.26
CA THR A 31 -9.64 -14.93 -1.25
C THR A 31 -8.78 -13.98 -2.05
N GLY A 32 -7.59 -13.71 -1.55
CA GLY A 32 -6.57 -12.93 -2.22
C GLY A 32 -5.25 -13.68 -2.30
N GLN A 33 -4.40 -13.27 -3.23
CA GLN A 33 -3.01 -13.70 -3.30
C GLN A 33 -2.13 -12.50 -3.61
N HIS A 34 -1.12 -12.29 -2.79
CA HIS A 34 -0.05 -11.35 -3.08
C HIS A 34 0.97 -11.98 -4.02
N THR A 35 1.51 -11.20 -4.95
CA THR A 35 2.54 -11.64 -5.90
C THR A 35 3.65 -10.60 -5.99
N GLN A 36 4.88 -11.09 -6.06
CA GLN A 36 6.08 -10.25 -6.06
C GLN A 36 6.91 -10.39 -7.35
N THR A 37 6.45 -11.21 -8.29
CA THR A 37 7.20 -11.45 -9.53
C THR A 37 6.27 -11.40 -10.75
N MET A 38 6.87 -11.10 -11.90
CA MET A 38 6.15 -11.04 -13.19
C MET A 38 5.50 -12.37 -13.58
N GLU A 39 6.12 -13.48 -13.22
CA GLU A 39 5.63 -14.84 -13.53
C GLU A 39 4.38 -15.22 -12.73
N GLN A 40 4.17 -14.60 -11.56
CA GLN A 40 3.03 -14.85 -10.68
C GLN A 40 2.78 -16.34 -10.38
N PRO A 41 3.81 -17.13 -9.98
CA PRO A 41 3.68 -18.58 -9.86
C PRO A 41 2.61 -19.00 -8.84
N GLU A 42 2.37 -18.22 -7.80
CA GLU A 42 1.38 -18.44 -6.76
C GLU A 42 -0.05 -18.43 -7.34
N ILE A 43 -0.34 -17.45 -8.19
CA ILE A 43 -1.64 -17.30 -8.86
C ILE A 43 -1.92 -18.50 -9.76
N TRP A 44 -0.94 -18.91 -10.56
CA TRP A 44 -1.10 -20.04 -11.46
C TRP A 44 -1.20 -21.35 -10.70
N ARG A 45 -0.49 -21.51 -9.58
CA ARG A 45 -0.59 -22.67 -8.71
C ARG A 45 -1.97 -22.80 -8.07
N ILE A 46 -2.55 -21.67 -7.60
CA ILE A 46 -3.92 -21.64 -7.10
C ILE A 46 -4.88 -22.10 -8.18
N ARG A 47 -4.76 -21.56 -9.39
CA ARG A 47 -5.62 -21.92 -10.52
C ARG A 47 -5.50 -23.40 -10.90
N GLU A 48 -4.29 -23.95 -10.89
CA GLU A 48 -4.05 -25.37 -11.18
C GLU A 48 -4.75 -26.28 -10.16
N ILE A 49 -4.67 -25.94 -8.87
CA ILE A 49 -5.24 -26.77 -7.79
C ILE A 49 -6.75 -26.61 -7.70
N THR A 50 -7.28 -25.41 -7.84
CA THR A 50 -8.69 -25.09 -7.54
C THR A 50 -9.56 -24.91 -8.77
N GLY A 51 -8.96 -24.75 -9.94
CA GLY A 51 -9.66 -24.38 -11.18
C GLY A 51 -10.13 -22.92 -11.22
N LYS A 52 -9.80 -22.10 -10.18
CA LYS A 52 -10.25 -20.71 -10.02
C LYS A 52 -9.08 -19.78 -9.75
N LEU A 53 -9.28 -18.50 -10.04
CA LEU A 53 -8.40 -17.43 -9.61
C LEU A 53 -8.92 -16.83 -8.28
N PRO A 54 -8.04 -16.24 -7.44
CA PRO A 54 -8.49 -15.46 -6.30
C PRO A 54 -9.28 -14.22 -6.76
N ALA A 55 -10.07 -13.64 -5.89
CA ALA A 55 -10.82 -12.42 -6.21
C ALA A 55 -9.95 -11.16 -6.12
N ILE A 56 -8.95 -11.18 -5.24
CA ILE A 56 -8.04 -10.05 -4.99
C ILE A 56 -6.63 -10.48 -5.38
N CYS A 57 -5.93 -9.64 -6.14
CA CYS A 57 -4.50 -9.79 -6.34
C CYS A 57 -3.78 -8.64 -5.64
N GLY A 58 -2.79 -8.99 -4.81
CA GLY A 58 -1.91 -8.03 -4.16
C GLY A 58 -0.65 -7.86 -4.98
N PHE A 59 -0.23 -6.61 -5.12
CA PHE A 59 0.96 -6.21 -5.86
C PHE A 59 1.84 -5.32 -5.00
N GLU A 60 3.14 -5.49 -5.16
CA GLU A 60 4.15 -4.73 -4.44
C GLU A 60 4.70 -3.61 -5.32
N LEU A 61 4.74 -2.39 -4.79
CA LEU A 61 5.24 -1.21 -5.50
C LEU A 61 6.69 -0.84 -5.13
N LEU A 62 7.45 -1.75 -4.55
CA LEU A 62 8.83 -1.55 -4.14
C LEU A 62 9.70 -0.96 -5.26
N SER A 63 9.63 -1.51 -6.47
CA SER A 63 10.41 -1.07 -7.63
C SER A 63 10.12 0.35 -8.09
N TYR A 64 9.02 0.92 -7.65
CA TYR A 64 8.56 2.26 -8.01
C TYR A 64 8.93 3.33 -6.97
N SER A 65 9.69 2.96 -5.94
CA SER A 65 10.26 3.94 -5.00
C SER A 65 11.31 4.82 -5.71
N PRO A 66 11.22 6.17 -5.62
CA PRO A 66 12.13 7.05 -6.35
C PRO A 66 13.56 7.04 -5.80
N ASN A 67 13.78 6.54 -4.58
CA ASN A 67 15.04 6.66 -3.86
C ASN A 67 15.90 5.38 -3.87
N ILE A 68 15.67 4.46 -4.79
CA ILE A 68 16.47 3.26 -4.97
C ILE A 68 17.84 3.64 -5.54
N ARG A 69 18.90 3.37 -4.77
CA ARG A 69 20.30 3.69 -5.16
C ARG A 69 20.95 2.50 -5.85
N ARG A 70 20.62 2.27 -7.12
CA ARG A 70 21.11 1.12 -7.90
C ARG A 70 22.63 1.00 -7.96
N GLU A 71 23.36 2.13 -7.91
CA GLU A 71 24.84 2.16 -8.02
C GLU A 71 25.53 1.62 -6.75
N THR A 72 24.84 1.62 -5.62
CA THR A 72 25.45 1.27 -4.32
C THR A 72 24.70 0.16 -3.58
N ALA A 73 23.54 -0.24 -4.07
CA ALA A 73 22.76 -1.32 -3.48
C ALA A 73 23.44 -2.68 -3.69
N ASP A 74 23.26 -3.59 -2.73
CA ASP A 74 23.75 -4.96 -2.85
C ASP A 74 22.94 -5.79 -3.86
N GLU A 75 23.49 -6.95 -4.23
CA GLU A 75 22.88 -7.84 -5.23
C GLU A 75 21.48 -8.35 -4.80
N GLU A 76 21.26 -8.57 -3.51
CA GLU A 76 19.98 -9.05 -2.99
C GLU A 76 18.89 -7.98 -3.12
N CYS A 77 19.22 -6.72 -2.78
CA CYS A 77 18.33 -5.59 -2.95
C CYS A 77 17.96 -5.37 -4.42
N LEU A 78 18.98 -5.39 -5.31
CA LEU A 78 18.77 -5.21 -6.75
C LEU A 78 17.91 -6.32 -7.35
N LYS A 79 18.15 -7.57 -6.94
CA LYS A 79 17.34 -8.70 -7.38
C LYS A 79 15.86 -8.51 -7.01
N GLU A 80 15.55 -8.13 -5.76
CA GLU A 80 14.19 -7.92 -5.31
C GLU A 80 13.52 -6.76 -6.06
N VAL A 81 14.25 -5.67 -6.29
CA VAL A 81 13.78 -4.54 -7.10
C VAL A 81 13.45 -5.00 -8.53
N ASP A 82 14.35 -5.76 -9.16
CA ASP A 82 14.17 -6.20 -10.54
C ASP A 82 13.02 -7.22 -10.69
N GLU A 83 12.85 -8.11 -9.72
CA GLU A 83 11.74 -9.09 -9.68
C GLU A 83 10.37 -8.41 -9.56
N ASN A 84 10.30 -7.20 -8.98
CA ASN A 84 9.09 -6.40 -8.87
C ASN A 84 8.87 -5.44 -10.06
N CYS A 85 9.82 -5.30 -10.97
CA CYS A 85 9.63 -4.50 -12.18
C CYS A 85 8.53 -5.10 -13.06
N GLY A 86 7.60 -4.25 -13.55
CA GLY A 86 6.47 -4.70 -14.37
C GLY A 86 5.21 -5.07 -13.57
N THR A 87 5.22 -4.84 -12.25
CA THR A 87 4.07 -5.06 -11.37
C THR A 87 2.83 -4.29 -11.84
N LEU A 88 2.98 -3.06 -12.34
CA LEU A 88 1.84 -2.26 -12.82
C LEU A 88 1.19 -2.86 -14.06
N GLU A 89 1.96 -3.41 -14.99
CA GLU A 89 1.44 -4.12 -16.16
C GLU A 89 0.60 -5.32 -15.74
N LYS A 90 1.06 -6.06 -14.73
CA LYS A 90 0.31 -7.20 -14.16
C LYS A 90 -0.95 -6.75 -13.42
N ALA A 91 -0.90 -5.63 -12.74
CA ALA A 91 -2.08 -5.03 -12.11
C ALA A 91 -3.15 -4.67 -13.17
N TRP A 92 -2.74 -4.05 -14.27
CA TRP A 92 -3.66 -3.78 -15.39
C TRP A 92 -4.25 -5.04 -16.01
N GLU A 93 -3.44 -6.08 -16.27
CA GLU A 93 -3.94 -7.38 -16.75
C GLU A 93 -4.97 -7.99 -15.78
N TRP A 94 -4.80 -7.77 -14.47
CA TRP A 94 -5.72 -8.27 -13.45
C TRP A 94 -7.06 -7.53 -13.47
N VAL A 95 -7.02 -6.21 -13.57
CA VAL A 95 -8.23 -5.37 -13.72
C VAL A 95 -9.03 -5.75 -14.95
N GLU A 96 -8.38 -5.97 -16.10
CA GLU A 96 -9.03 -6.39 -17.33
C GLU A 96 -9.78 -7.73 -17.22
N ARG A 97 -9.42 -8.54 -16.22
CA ARG A 97 -10.12 -9.80 -15.87
C ARG A 97 -11.26 -9.60 -14.87
N GLY A 98 -11.48 -8.38 -14.41
CA GLY A 98 -12.51 -8.05 -13.41
C GLY A 98 -12.12 -8.37 -11.97
N GLY A 99 -10.83 -8.50 -11.66
CA GLY A 99 -10.32 -8.74 -10.31
C GLY A 99 -10.10 -7.44 -9.53
N LEU A 100 -10.17 -7.53 -8.20
CA LEU A 100 -9.83 -6.43 -7.30
C LEU A 100 -8.31 -6.34 -7.09
N LEU A 101 -7.83 -5.11 -6.94
CA LEU A 101 -6.42 -4.83 -6.64
C LEU A 101 -6.22 -4.49 -5.16
N THR A 102 -5.10 -4.94 -4.60
CA THR A 102 -4.52 -4.32 -3.41
C THR A 102 -3.05 -4.00 -3.67
N PHE A 103 -2.63 -2.80 -3.30
CA PHE A 103 -1.24 -2.39 -3.39
C PHE A 103 -0.64 -2.22 -2.01
N THR A 104 0.58 -2.78 -1.85
CA THR A 104 1.52 -2.47 -0.78
C THR A 104 2.71 -1.73 -1.35
N TRP A 105 3.42 -1.01 -0.50
CA TRP A 105 4.59 -0.29 -0.91
C TRP A 105 5.70 -0.44 0.15
N HIS A 106 6.69 -1.32 -0.13
CA HIS A 106 7.94 -1.30 0.60
C HIS A 106 8.71 -0.05 0.18
N TRP A 107 8.37 1.03 0.84
CA TRP A 107 8.79 2.38 0.49
C TRP A 107 10.23 2.64 0.94
N PHE A 108 11.15 2.65 -0.02
CA PHE A 108 12.51 3.10 0.23
C PHE A 108 12.47 4.50 0.82
N SER A 109 13.23 4.73 1.90
CA SER A 109 13.22 5.97 2.67
C SER A 109 13.27 7.21 1.77
N PRO A 110 12.45 8.24 2.04
CA PRO A 110 12.39 9.45 1.21
C PRO A 110 13.71 10.21 1.05
N ILE A 111 14.63 10.10 2.00
CA ILE A 111 16.00 10.64 1.86
C ILE A 111 16.99 9.62 1.28
N GLY A 112 16.51 8.46 0.89
CA GLY A 112 17.32 7.30 0.54
C GLY A 112 17.91 6.62 1.78
N GLY A 113 18.93 5.83 1.57
CA GLY A 113 19.56 5.04 2.60
C GLY A 113 20.46 3.99 1.98
N ARG A 114 20.78 2.96 2.76
CA ARG A 114 21.55 1.81 2.28
C ARG A 114 20.58 0.72 1.87
N ASP A 115 20.90 0.05 0.77
CA ASP A 115 20.21 -1.16 0.32
C ASP A 115 18.68 -1.04 0.44
N LYS A 116 18.03 -1.97 1.17
CA LYS A 116 16.59 -1.97 1.45
C LYS A 116 16.23 -0.91 2.50
N SER A 117 16.31 0.37 2.14
CA SER A 117 16.12 1.49 3.06
C SER A 117 14.67 1.70 3.56
N PHE A 118 13.76 0.80 3.22
CA PHE A 118 12.49 0.67 3.91
C PHE A 118 12.66 0.11 5.33
N TYR A 119 13.74 -0.61 5.61
CA TYR A 119 14.10 -0.97 6.99
C TYR A 119 14.67 0.21 7.76
N ALA A 120 14.21 0.40 9.00
CA ALA A 120 14.62 1.49 9.87
C ALA A 120 16.14 1.54 10.11
N GLU A 121 16.79 0.39 10.22
CA GLU A 121 18.26 0.27 10.41
C GLU A 121 19.09 0.67 9.18
N LYS A 122 18.47 0.84 8.02
CA LYS A 122 19.11 1.15 6.75
C LYS A 122 19.00 2.64 6.37
N THR A 123 18.36 3.45 7.19
CA THR A 123 18.14 4.88 6.93
C THR A 123 18.24 5.70 8.21
N ASP A 124 18.58 6.98 8.06
CA ASP A 124 18.57 7.98 9.13
C ASP A 124 17.32 8.88 9.07
N TYR A 125 16.31 8.49 8.28
CA TYR A 125 15.09 9.27 8.11
C TYR A 125 14.29 9.33 9.43
N ASP A 126 14.02 10.55 9.90
CA ASP A 126 13.21 10.75 11.10
C ASP A 126 11.72 10.95 10.73
N ALA A 127 10.96 9.86 10.78
CA ALA A 127 9.54 9.85 10.46
C ALA A 127 8.72 10.83 11.32
N SER A 128 9.14 11.14 12.55
CA SER A 128 8.44 12.09 13.42
C SER A 128 8.49 13.53 12.90
N ARG A 129 9.44 13.84 12.02
CA ARG A 129 9.59 15.16 11.39
C ARG A 129 8.89 15.25 10.04
N ALA A 130 8.53 14.10 9.47
CA ALA A 130 7.96 14.01 8.12
C ALA A 130 6.61 14.72 7.97
N VAL A 131 5.84 14.84 9.04
CA VAL A 131 4.53 15.52 9.04
C VAL A 131 4.61 17.01 9.48
N ILE A 132 5.83 17.53 9.73
CA ILE A 132 6.07 18.91 10.14
C ILE A 132 6.45 19.73 8.91
N ASP A 133 5.60 20.66 8.51
CA ASP A 133 5.82 21.50 7.34
C ASP A 133 7.16 22.25 7.39
N GLY A 134 7.86 22.26 6.24
CA GLY A 134 9.13 22.97 6.06
C GLY A 134 10.35 22.24 6.61
N THR A 135 10.21 21.03 7.11
CA THR A 135 11.37 20.18 7.42
C THR A 135 11.87 19.47 6.17
N PRO A 136 13.18 19.16 6.06
CA PRO A 136 13.70 18.37 4.95
C PRO A 136 13.01 17.01 4.80
N GLU A 137 12.61 16.39 5.93
CA GLU A 137 11.89 15.13 5.95
C GLU A 137 10.49 15.27 5.33
N ASN A 138 9.80 16.38 5.59
CA ASN A 138 8.49 16.66 5.00
C ASN A 138 8.59 16.94 3.49
N GLU A 139 9.59 17.70 3.06
CA GLU A 139 9.82 17.98 1.64
C GLU A 139 10.12 16.68 0.87
N ALA A 140 10.95 15.80 1.44
CA ALA A 140 11.27 14.50 0.86
C ALA A 140 10.03 13.57 0.82
N LEU A 141 9.22 13.54 1.91
CA LEU A 141 7.97 12.80 1.94
C LEU A 141 7.03 13.23 0.82
N ARG A 142 6.80 14.55 0.67
CA ARG A 142 5.92 15.09 -0.37
C ARG A 142 6.39 14.74 -1.77
N HIS A 143 7.69 14.84 -2.04
CA HIS A 143 8.28 14.45 -3.32
C HIS A 143 7.95 13.00 -3.68
N ASP A 144 8.09 12.08 -2.73
CA ASP A 144 7.78 10.67 -2.96
C ASP A 144 6.28 10.41 -3.10
N LEU A 145 5.46 11.14 -2.33
CA LEU A 145 4.00 11.06 -2.46
C LEU A 145 3.53 11.56 -3.82
N ASP A 146 4.10 12.67 -4.33
CA ASP A 146 3.81 13.16 -5.68
C ASP A 146 4.16 12.11 -6.74
N HIS A 147 5.34 11.51 -6.63
CA HIS A 147 5.78 10.46 -7.54
C HIS A 147 4.82 9.25 -7.54
N MET A 148 4.42 8.78 -6.35
CA MET A 148 3.49 7.65 -6.26
C MET A 148 2.07 8.03 -6.71
N ALA A 149 1.65 9.28 -6.49
CA ALA A 149 0.37 9.78 -6.99
C ALA A 149 0.31 9.72 -8.53
N ASP A 150 1.38 10.10 -9.22
CA ASP A 150 1.48 10.00 -10.69
C ASP A 150 1.32 8.54 -11.18
N ILE A 151 1.81 7.58 -10.40
CA ILE A 151 1.66 6.13 -10.69
C ILE A 151 0.22 5.65 -10.48
N LEU A 152 -0.46 6.15 -9.45
CA LEU A 152 -1.82 5.77 -9.11
C LEU A 152 -2.89 6.50 -9.95
N GLN A 153 -2.57 7.69 -10.46
CA GLN A 153 -3.51 8.54 -11.21
C GLN A 153 -4.18 7.84 -12.40
N PRO A 154 -3.47 7.05 -13.24
CA PRO A 154 -4.11 6.33 -14.35
C PRO A 154 -5.21 5.36 -13.92
N PHE A 155 -5.12 4.78 -12.72
CA PHE A 155 -6.19 3.94 -12.16
C PHE A 155 -7.37 4.79 -11.71
N CYS A 156 -7.10 5.95 -11.10
CA CYS A 156 -8.13 6.91 -10.72
C CYS A 156 -8.91 7.42 -11.93
N ASP A 157 -8.21 7.82 -12.99
CA ASP A 157 -8.81 8.32 -14.23
C ASP A 157 -9.71 7.29 -14.93
N ARG A 158 -9.46 6.00 -14.70
CA ARG A 158 -10.26 4.89 -15.23
C ARG A 158 -11.24 4.30 -14.23
N HIS A 159 -11.45 4.94 -13.10
CA HIS A 159 -12.37 4.53 -12.06
C HIS A 159 -12.11 3.10 -11.53
N ILE A 160 -10.84 2.74 -11.37
CA ILE A 160 -10.45 1.43 -10.83
C ILE A 160 -10.24 1.54 -9.33
N PRO A 161 -11.08 0.92 -8.50
CA PRO A 161 -10.93 0.95 -7.05
C PRO A 161 -9.70 0.14 -6.63
N ILE A 162 -8.91 0.68 -5.71
CA ILE A 162 -7.69 0.06 -5.19
C ILE A 162 -7.79 -0.06 -3.68
N LEU A 163 -7.62 -1.25 -3.15
CA LEU A 163 -7.36 -1.46 -1.72
C LEU A 163 -5.93 -0.96 -1.44
N TRP A 164 -5.83 0.31 -1.01
CA TRP A 164 -4.56 0.97 -0.75
C TRP A 164 -4.09 0.69 0.67
N ARG A 165 -3.00 -0.07 0.81
CA ARG A 165 -2.42 -0.52 2.08
C ARG A 165 -0.98 0.01 2.25
N PRO A 166 -0.83 1.35 2.38
CA PRO A 166 0.46 1.95 2.70
C PRO A 166 0.81 1.68 4.16
N PHE A 167 2.08 1.84 4.52
CA PHE A 167 2.55 1.69 5.91
C PHE A 167 2.08 0.39 6.57
N HIS A 168 2.13 -0.73 5.84
CA HIS A 168 1.77 -2.03 6.39
C HIS A 168 2.67 -2.40 7.58
N GLU A 169 2.13 -3.24 8.48
CA GLU A 169 2.84 -3.65 9.71
C GLU A 169 3.31 -2.45 10.56
N SER A 170 2.47 -1.41 10.66
CA SER A 170 2.80 -0.15 11.35
C SER A 170 3.05 -0.29 12.84
N GLU A 171 2.68 -1.42 13.44
CA GLU A 171 2.96 -1.76 14.83
C GLU A 171 4.41 -2.15 15.07
N GLY A 172 5.15 -2.49 14.02
CA GLY A 172 6.54 -2.93 14.10
C GLY A 172 7.55 -1.79 13.95
N GLU A 173 8.69 -1.95 14.60
CA GLU A 173 9.79 -0.98 14.56
C GLU A 173 10.79 -1.26 13.42
N TRP A 174 10.57 -2.31 12.63
CA TRP A 174 11.49 -2.72 11.57
C TRP A 174 11.43 -1.84 10.33
N PHE A 175 10.28 -1.25 10.03
CA PHE A 175 10.14 -0.29 8.94
C PHE A 175 10.28 1.15 9.42
N TRP A 176 10.82 2.04 8.58
CA TRP A 176 11.04 3.44 8.96
C TRP A 176 9.76 4.16 9.38
N TRP A 177 8.60 3.78 8.85
CA TRP A 177 7.31 4.39 9.18
C TRP A 177 6.75 3.96 10.53
N GLY A 178 7.14 2.78 11.04
CA GLY A 178 6.75 2.28 12.37
C GLY A 178 7.80 2.57 13.46
N ALA A 179 9.05 2.84 13.07
CA ALA A 179 10.20 2.94 13.99
C ALA A 179 10.11 4.00 15.09
N LYS A 180 9.23 5.00 14.92
CA LYS A 180 9.00 6.07 15.91
C LYS A 180 7.72 5.86 16.74
N GLY A 181 7.13 4.69 16.64
CA GLY A 181 5.95 4.30 17.38
C GLY A 181 4.63 4.53 16.66
N PRO A 182 3.55 3.95 17.21
CA PRO A 182 2.26 3.85 16.51
C PRO A 182 1.60 5.21 16.25
N GLU A 183 1.77 6.20 17.11
CA GLU A 183 1.20 7.54 16.91
C GLU A 183 1.84 8.26 15.71
N VAL A 184 3.16 8.09 15.52
CA VAL A 184 3.86 8.68 14.36
C VAL A 184 3.42 7.99 13.07
N ALA A 185 3.29 6.67 13.08
CA ALA A 185 2.78 5.93 11.94
C ALA A 185 1.34 6.36 11.56
N ALA A 186 0.49 6.57 12.56
CA ALA A 186 -0.87 7.06 12.35
C ALA A 186 -0.89 8.48 11.74
N GLU A 187 -0.01 9.38 12.20
CA GLU A 187 0.10 10.73 11.64
C GLU A 187 0.61 10.72 10.18
N LEU A 188 1.54 9.84 9.84
CA LEU A 188 1.98 9.63 8.46
C LEU A 188 0.80 9.18 7.56
N PHE A 189 0.01 8.22 8.04
CA PHE A 189 -1.17 7.74 7.31
C PHE A 189 -2.20 8.86 7.11
N ARG A 190 -2.54 9.61 8.17
CA ARG A 190 -3.46 10.76 8.10
C ARG A 190 -2.94 11.85 7.17
N PHE A 191 -1.62 12.07 7.17
CA PHE A 191 -0.98 13.03 6.27
C PHE A 191 -1.14 12.57 4.81
N MET A 192 -0.79 11.33 4.49
CA MET A 192 -0.94 10.76 3.15
C MET A 192 -2.41 10.79 2.70
N PHE A 193 -3.34 10.40 3.57
CA PHE A 193 -4.78 10.48 3.27
C PHE A 193 -5.19 11.87 2.81
N ARG A 194 -4.90 12.91 3.61
CA ARG A 194 -5.23 14.29 3.25
C ARG A 194 -4.52 14.73 1.97
N TYR A 195 -3.28 14.36 1.81
CA TYR A 195 -2.48 14.75 0.64
C TYR A 195 -3.04 14.12 -0.65
N TYR A 196 -3.39 12.84 -0.61
CA TYR A 196 -3.94 12.16 -1.78
C TYR A 196 -5.38 12.56 -2.10
N THR A 197 -6.24 12.74 -1.09
CA THR A 197 -7.65 13.06 -1.32
C THR A 197 -7.87 14.54 -1.62
N GLN A 198 -7.11 15.46 -1.00
CA GLN A 198 -7.36 16.91 -1.09
C GLN A 198 -6.45 17.61 -2.09
N HIS A 199 -5.27 17.08 -2.38
CA HIS A 199 -4.31 17.70 -3.29
C HIS A 199 -4.23 16.96 -4.65
N HIS A 200 -4.12 15.63 -4.62
CA HIS A 200 -4.05 14.82 -5.85
C HIS A 200 -5.41 14.33 -6.36
N HIS A 201 -6.46 14.38 -5.53
CA HIS A 201 -7.80 13.88 -5.88
C HIS A 201 -7.80 12.42 -6.34
N LEU A 202 -7.03 11.58 -5.64
CA LEU A 202 -7.05 10.14 -5.83
C LEU A 202 -8.29 9.54 -5.12
N ASP A 203 -9.44 9.69 -5.75
CA ASP A 203 -10.75 9.39 -5.16
C ASP A 203 -11.18 7.92 -5.40
N ASN A 204 -10.30 7.09 -5.98
CA ASN A 204 -10.49 5.67 -6.23
C ASN A 204 -9.90 4.76 -5.14
N LEU A 205 -9.28 5.31 -4.09
CA LEU A 205 -8.60 4.54 -3.06
C LEU A 205 -9.56 4.11 -1.94
N ILE A 206 -9.55 2.80 -1.64
CA ILE A 206 -10.13 2.23 -0.42
C ILE A 206 -9.01 2.15 0.60
N TRP A 207 -9.10 2.91 1.66
CA TRP A 207 -8.02 3.11 2.62
C TRP A 207 -7.95 1.98 3.63
N VAL A 208 -6.84 1.25 3.64
CA VAL A 208 -6.62 0.08 4.49
C VAL A 208 -5.56 0.41 5.54
N TRP A 209 -5.97 0.56 6.79
CA TRP A 209 -5.06 0.65 7.93
C TRP A 209 -4.59 -0.74 8.34
N ASN A 210 -3.28 -0.92 8.47
CA ASN A 210 -2.70 -2.23 8.79
C ASN A 210 -1.92 -2.17 10.10
N SER A 211 -2.65 -2.37 11.20
CA SER A 211 -2.10 -2.59 12.53
C SER A 211 -3.17 -3.23 13.42
N PRO A 212 -2.82 -4.21 14.27
CA PRO A 212 -3.72 -4.80 15.26
C PRO A 212 -3.83 -3.98 16.55
N LEU A 213 -3.00 -2.94 16.74
CA LEU A 213 -2.91 -2.19 17.97
C LEU A 213 -4.00 -1.11 18.03
N PRO A 214 -4.68 -0.94 19.19
CA PRO A 214 -5.56 0.19 19.40
C PRO A 214 -4.81 1.52 19.54
N GLU A 215 -3.57 1.47 20.04
CA GLU A 215 -2.66 2.61 20.09
C GLU A 215 -2.26 3.03 18.67
N GLY A 216 -2.35 4.32 18.39
CA GLY A 216 -2.08 4.83 17.04
C GLY A 216 -3.15 4.45 16.01
N TYR A 217 -4.38 4.13 16.42
CA TYR A 217 -5.47 3.97 15.47
C TYR A 217 -5.74 5.29 14.74
N VAL A 218 -5.80 5.22 13.43
CA VAL A 218 -5.90 6.41 12.57
C VAL A 218 -7.22 7.16 12.67
N GLY A 219 -8.29 6.50 13.11
CA GLY A 219 -9.65 7.03 13.16
C GLY A 219 -10.51 6.60 11.98
N ASP A 220 -11.81 6.45 12.23
CA ASP A 220 -12.78 6.01 11.22
C ASP A 220 -12.90 6.98 10.04
N GLU A 221 -12.51 8.24 10.22
CA GLU A 221 -12.51 9.26 9.19
C GLU A 221 -11.35 9.14 8.20
N TYR A 222 -10.36 8.27 8.46
CA TYR A 222 -9.18 8.11 7.62
C TYR A 222 -9.04 6.71 7.01
N CYS A 223 -9.80 5.72 7.48
CA CYS A 223 -9.72 4.38 6.92
C CYS A 223 -11.08 3.72 6.70
N ASP A 224 -11.16 2.88 5.68
CA ASP A 224 -12.35 2.09 5.33
C ASP A 224 -12.26 0.68 5.89
N ILE A 225 -11.06 0.12 5.94
CA ILE A 225 -10.78 -1.27 6.33
C ILE A 225 -9.62 -1.30 7.31
N ILE A 226 -9.77 -2.08 8.38
CA ILE A 226 -8.67 -2.43 9.28
C ILE A 226 -8.19 -3.82 8.92
N SER A 227 -6.88 -3.97 8.79
CA SER A 227 -6.24 -5.24 8.49
C SER A 227 -5.11 -5.54 9.47
N ARG A 228 -4.70 -6.80 9.49
CA ARG A 228 -3.51 -7.24 10.23
C ARG A 228 -2.83 -8.37 9.50
N ASP A 229 -1.53 -8.47 9.64
CA ASP A 229 -0.75 -9.60 9.18
C ASP A 229 -0.71 -10.68 10.27
N LEU A 230 -0.83 -11.92 9.86
CA LEU A 230 -0.82 -13.09 10.74
C LEU A 230 0.25 -14.04 10.23
N TYR A 231 1.30 -14.17 11.02
CA TYR A 231 2.35 -15.15 10.78
C TYR A 231 2.04 -16.39 11.61
N THR A 232 1.83 -17.52 10.94
CA THR A 232 1.75 -18.81 11.62
C THR A 232 3.16 -19.33 11.76
N GLU A 233 3.55 -19.70 13.00
CA GLU A 233 4.79 -20.47 13.18
C GLU A 233 4.69 -21.76 12.34
N PRO A 234 5.79 -22.17 11.69
CA PRO A 234 5.81 -23.37 10.86
C PRO A 234 5.62 -24.66 11.66
#